data_01543e872045d6e2203515ca0ee61396
#
_entry.id   01543e872045d6e2203515ca0ee61396
#
_cell.length_a   1.000
_cell.length_b   1.000
_cell.length_c   1.000
_cell.angle_alpha   90.00
_cell.angle_beta   90.00
_cell.angle_gamma   90.00
#
_symmetry.space_group_name_H-M   'P 1'
#
loop_
_entity.id
_entity.type
_entity.pdbx_description
1 polymer ?
#
loop_
_entity_poly.entity_id
_entity_poly.type
_entity_poly.pdbx_seq_one_letter_code
_entity_poly.pdbx_strand_id
1 'polypeptide(L)'
;MLITFGCGGKLSEEERKKLHEGMATQDIKRVSDAQLQEAAMSYASAVMRDVESIDKTLSNRQRIDSLGSARGIKIYTLTPDNATLKEIEHKLIEAYIAGTDAGVAVDNLQKIGEDSLLFTHPVFNVQTDGSQQFVYAIGIRMSKRTVVLSMPQP
;
A
#
# COMPACT_ATOMS: atom_id res chain seq x y z
N MET A 1 -2.22 10.02 -59.66
CA MET A 1 -3.31 10.04 -58.68
C MET A 1 -2.84 9.37 -57.40
N LEU A 2 -2.41 10.16 -56.44
CA LEU A 2 -1.89 9.68 -55.16
C LEU A 2 -3.04 9.62 -54.15
N ILE A 3 -3.43 8.41 -53.75
CA ILE A 3 -4.39 8.20 -52.68
C ILE A 3 -3.60 8.08 -51.37
N THR A 4 -3.58 9.16 -50.59
CA THR A 4 -3.09 9.12 -49.23
C THR A 4 -4.19 8.53 -48.34
N PHE A 5 -4.04 7.27 -47.99
CA PHE A 5 -4.81 6.68 -46.90
C PHE A 5 -4.31 7.27 -45.57
N GLY A 6 -5.00 8.26 -45.09
CA GLY A 6 -4.85 8.74 -43.74
C GLY A 6 -5.41 7.70 -42.75
N CYS A 7 -4.58 6.84 -42.21
CA CYS A 7 -4.93 5.99 -41.07
C CYS A 7 -5.07 6.85 -39.79
N GLY A 8 -6.18 7.55 -39.68
CA GLY A 8 -6.65 8.17 -38.45
C GLY A 8 -7.55 7.20 -37.67
N GLY A 9 -7.08 5.97 -37.44
CA GLY A 9 -7.81 5.02 -36.61
C GLY A 9 -7.75 5.43 -35.15
N LYS A 10 -8.89 5.84 -34.57
CA LYS A 10 -9.02 5.97 -33.14
C LYS A 10 -8.86 4.57 -32.53
N LEU A 11 -7.87 4.39 -31.66
CA LEU A 11 -7.69 3.18 -30.88
C LEU A 11 -8.97 2.85 -30.09
N SER A 12 -9.39 1.58 -30.11
CA SER A 12 -10.51 1.11 -29.29
C SER A 12 -10.15 1.25 -27.80
N GLU A 13 -11.17 1.27 -26.94
CA GLU A 13 -10.93 1.34 -25.49
C GLU A 13 -10.10 0.14 -24.97
N GLU A 14 -10.29 -1.05 -25.56
CA GLU A 14 -9.47 -2.23 -25.24
C GLU A 14 -8.01 -2.07 -25.66
N GLU A 15 -7.76 -1.51 -26.84
CA GLU A 15 -6.40 -1.23 -27.31
C GLU A 15 -5.70 -0.16 -26.45
N ARG A 16 -6.43 0.87 -26.05
CA ARG A 16 -5.93 1.89 -25.11
C ARG A 16 -5.60 1.27 -23.76
N LYS A 17 -6.45 0.39 -23.25
CA LYS A 17 -6.23 -0.31 -21.98
C LYS A 17 -4.99 -1.21 -22.04
N LYS A 18 -4.84 -2.00 -23.10
CA LYS A 18 -3.66 -2.85 -23.32
C LYS A 18 -2.39 -2.04 -23.46
N LEU A 19 -2.44 -0.92 -24.16
CA LEU A 19 -1.29 -0.01 -24.31
C LEU A 19 -0.90 0.59 -22.95
N HIS A 20 -1.87 1.04 -22.20
CA HIS A 20 -1.65 1.60 -20.85
C HIS A 20 -1.08 0.55 -19.88
N GLU A 21 -1.58 -0.68 -19.92
CA GLU A 21 -1.05 -1.81 -19.15
C GLU A 21 0.38 -2.17 -19.56
N GLY A 22 0.68 -2.16 -20.86
CA GLY A 22 2.01 -2.38 -21.40
C GLY A 22 3.01 -1.30 -20.97
N MET A 23 2.61 -0.04 -21.01
CA MET A 23 3.43 1.09 -20.54
C MET A 23 3.68 1.01 -19.03
N ALA A 24 2.67 0.71 -18.22
CA ALA A 24 2.82 0.52 -16.78
C ALA A 24 3.81 -0.63 -16.46
N THR A 25 3.78 -1.72 -17.21
CA THR A 25 4.72 -2.83 -17.06
C THR A 25 6.15 -2.43 -17.40
N GLN A 26 6.35 -1.61 -18.43
CA GLN A 26 7.68 -1.07 -18.78
C GLN A 26 8.19 -0.10 -17.72
N ASP A 27 7.34 0.75 -17.18
CA ASP A 27 7.68 1.70 -16.12
C ASP A 27 8.10 0.98 -14.84
N ILE A 28 7.45 -0.12 -14.47
CA ILE A 28 7.84 -0.98 -13.33
C ILE A 28 9.27 -1.50 -13.51
N LYS A 29 9.67 -1.87 -14.72
CA LYS A 29 11.04 -2.36 -15.01
C LYS A 29 12.10 -1.27 -14.92
N ARG A 30 11.75 0.00 -15.09
CA ARG A 30 12.67 1.14 -15.06
C ARG A 30 12.88 1.71 -13.65
N VAL A 31 11.96 1.43 -12.74
CA VAL A 31 12.02 1.92 -11.36
C VAL A 31 12.95 1.03 -10.54
N SER A 32 13.93 1.63 -9.88
CA SER A 32 14.80 0.90 -8.96
C SER A 32 14.05 0.48 -7.69
N ASP A 33 14.55 -0.54 -7.00
CA ASP A 33 13.98 -0.98 -5.72
C ASP A 33 13.93 0.15 -4.68
N ALA A 34 14.96 0.99 -4.63
CA ALA A 34 15.01 2.13 -3.71
C ALA A 34 13.92 3.17 -4.03
N GLN A 35 13.75 3.51 -5.31
CA GLN A 35 12.69 4.43 -5.76
C GLN A 35 11.30 3.86 -5.49
N LEU A 36 11.12 2.56 -5.71
CA LEU A 36 9.86 1.87 -5.43
C LEU A 36 9.53 1.90 -3.94
N GLN A 37 10.50 1.64 -3.06
CA GLN A 37 10.31 1.69 -1.62
C GLN A 37 9.96 3.09 -1.13
N GLU A 38 10.66 4.11 -1.62
CA GLU A 38 10.38 5.51 -1.28
C GLU A 38 8.97 5.93 -1.73
N ALA A 39 8.61 5.60 -2.96
CA ALA A 39 7.28 5.88 -3.50
C ALA A 39 6.18 5.13 -2.75
N ALA A 40 6.42 3.86 -2.39
CA ALA A 40 5.47 3.06 -1.63
C ALA A 40 5.26 3.62 -0.21
N MET A 41 6.33 4.05 0.45
CA MET A 41 6.26 4.67 1.77
C MET A 41 5.46 5.98 1.72
N SER A 42 5.74 6.84 0.74
CA SER A 42 5.02 8.10 0.54
C SER A 42 3.54 7.87 0.22
N TYR A 43 3.25 6.92 -0.63
CA TYR A 43 1.88 6.57 -1.01
C TYR A 43 1.10 6.02 0.18
N ALA A 44 1.67 5.07 0.91
CA ALA A 44 1.04 4.48 2.09
C ALA A 44 0.82 5.51 3.20
N SER A 45 1.76 6.43 3.41
CA SER A 45 1.61 7.52 4.38
C SER A 45 0.48 8.47 4.02
N ALA A 46 0.28 8.76 2.73
CA ALA A 46 -0.86 9.53 2.26
C ALA A 46 -2.19 8.79 2.49
N VAL A 47 -2.23 7.49 2.21
CA VAL A 47 -3.40 6.63 2.50
C VAL A 47 -3.70 6.61 3.99
N MET A 48 -2.68 6.52 4.85
CA MET A 48 -2.86 6.56 6.31
C MET A 48 -3.51 7.86 6.77
N ARG A 49 -3.11 9.00 6.23
CA ARG A 49 -3.76 10.29 6.54
C ARG A 49 -5.24 10.29 6.16
N ASP A 50 -5.58 9.71 5.02
CA ASP A 50 -6.97 9.59 4.59
C ASP A 50 -7.77 8.63 5.49
N VAL A 51 -7.17 7.52 5.90
CA VAL A 51 -7.77 6.57 6.87
C VAL A 51 -8.03 7.28 8.20
N GLU A 52 -7.06 8.00 8.72
CA GLU A 52 -7.20 8.75 9.99
C GLU A 52 -8.27 9.85 9.90
N SER A 53 -8.44 10.46 8.74
CA SER A 53 -9.49 11.48 8.51
C SER A 53 -10.89 10.87 8.48
N ILE A 54 -11.01 9.61 8.05
CA ILE A 54 -12.28 8.88 8.05
C ILE A 54 -12.61 8.39 9.46
N ASP A 55 -11.71 7.65 10.07
CA ASP A 55 -11.90 7.06 11.39
C ASP A 55 -10.57 6.52 11.94
N LYS A 56 -10.05 7.17 12.98
CA LYS A 56 -8.82 6.75 13.66
C LYS A 56 -8.90 5.36 14.29
N THR A 57 -10.12 4.91 14.61
CA THR A 57 -10.34 3.61 15.27
C THR A 57 -10.59 2.46 14.30
N LEU A 58 -10.69 2.73 13.01
CA LEU A 58 -11.05 1.77 11.96
C LEU A 58 -12.41 1.08 12.17
N SER A 59 -13.30 1.68 12.95
CA SER A 59 -14.64 1.13 13.21
C SER A 59 -15.54 1.20 11.98
N ASN A 60 -15.32 2.21 11.14
CA ASN A 60 -16.10 2.39 9.91
C ASN A 60 -15.53 1.58 8.75
N ARG A 61 -15.63 0.24 8.86
CA ARG A 61 -15.08 -0.69 7.85
C ARG A 61 -15.55 -0.39 6.45
N GLN A 62 -16.84 -0.07 6.28
CA GLN A 62 -17.40 0.18 4.96
C GLN A 62 -16.71 1.34 4.22
N ARG A 63 -16.44 2.45 4.91
CA ARG A 63 -15.76 3.60 4.32
C ARG A 63 -14.29 3.31 4.04
N ILE A 64 -13.63 2.57 4.92
CA ILE A 64 -12.24 2.16 4.74
C ILE A 64 -12.11 1.18 3.59
N ASP A 65 -13.00 0.19 3.48
CA ASP A 65 -13.00 -0.76 2.36
C ASP A 65 -13.30 -0.05 1.03
N SER A 66 -14.18 0.96 1.03
CA SER A 66 -14.45 1.80 -0.14
C SER A 66 -13.22 2.60 -0.57
N LEU A 67 -12.48 3.16 0.38
CA LEU A 67 -11.21 3.85 0.10
C LEU A 67 -10.19 2.90 -0.51
N GLY A 68 -10.04 1.71 0.07
CA GLY A 68 -9.15 0.68 -0.45
C GLY A 68 -9.52 0.25 -1.87
N SER A 69 -10.78 -0.01 -2.12
CA SER A 69 -11.29 -0.40 -3.45
C SER A 69 -11.08 0.69 -4.49
N ALA A 70 -11.33 1.95 -4.15
CA ALA A 70 -11.13 3.09 -5.04
C ALA A 70 -9.67 3.26 -5.46
N ARG A 71 -8.72 2.87 -4.61
CA ARG A 71 -7.28 2.97 -4.86
C ARG A 71 -6.62 1.68 -5.31
N GLY A 72 -7.37 0.59 -5.42
CA GLY A 72 -6.83 -0.72 -5.78
C GLY A 72 -5.85 -1.31 -4.75
N ILE A 73 -6.09 -1.03 -3.48
CA ILE A 73 -5.30 -1.49 -2.33
C ILE A 73 -6.19 -2.19 -1.31
N LYS A 74 -5.57 -2.93 -0.40
CA LYS A 74 -6.27 -3.57 0.72
C LYS A 74 -5.80 -2.95 2.03
N ILE A 75 -6.75 -2.45 2.83
CA ILE A 75 -6.52 -1.87 4.15
C ILE A 75 -7.14 -2.80 5.18
N TYR A 76 -6.36 -3.26 6.15
CA TYR A 76 -6.81 -4.21 7.17
C TYR A 76 -6.02 -4.05 8.47
N THR A 77 -6.49 -4.71 9.52
CA THR A 77 -5.83 -4.72 10.82
C THR A 77 -5.06 -6.01 11.03
N LEU A 78 -3.88 -5.89 11.65
CA LEU A 78 -3.08 -7.01 12.12
C LEU A 78 -3.16 -7.05 13.64
N THR A 79 -3.77 -8.10 14.18
CA THR A 79 -3.89 -8.33 15.61
C THR A 79 -3.17 -9.62 16.01
N PRO A 80 -2.59 -9.70 17.23
CA PRO A 80 -1.82 -10.88 17.66
C PRO A 80 -2.62 -12.19 17.66
N ASP A 81 -3.91 -12.12 17.89
CA ASP A 81 -4.84 -13.25 17.99
C ASP A 81 -5.45 -13.69 16.65
N ASN A 82 -5.15 -13.00 15.57
CA ASN A 82 -5.70 -13.34 14.25
C ASN A 82 -4.92 -14.48 13.59
N ALA A 83 -5.45 -15.69 13.66
CA ALA A 83 -4.84 -16.89 13.07
C ALA A 83 -4.82 -16.91 11.54
N THR A 84 -5.55 -16.02 10.87
CA THR A 84 -5.61 -15.97 9.39
C THR A 84 -4.46 -15.18 8.77
N LEU A 85 -3.66 -14.50 9.57
CA LEU A 85 -2.51 -13.74 9.13
C LEU A 85 -1.40 -14.65 8.58
N LYS A 86 -0.65 -14.13 7.63
CA LYS A 86 0.52 -14.82 7.08
C LYS A 86 1.70 -14.77 8.05
N GLU A 87 2.66 -15.66 7.88
CA GLU A 87 3.86 -15.73 8.72
C GLU A 87 4.60 -14.40 8.83
N ILE A 88 4.75 -13.69 7.70
CA ILE A 88 5.40 -12.37 7.68
C ILE A 88 4.65 -11.34 8.53
N GLU A 89 3.32 -11.40 8.53
CA GLU A 89 2.47 -10.50 9.33
C GLU A 89 2.59 -10.80 10.82
N HIS A 90 2.64 -12.07 11.21
CA HIS A 90 2.91 -12.47 12.60
C HIS A 90 4.29 -12.01 13.07
N LYS A 91 5.33 -12.17 12.26
CA LYS A 91 6.69 -11.70 12.58
C LYS A 91 6.75 -10.17 12.76
N LEU A 92 5.99 -9.42 11.98
CA LEU A 92 5.89 -7.97 12.15
C LEU A 92 5.23 -7.59 13.49
N ILE A 93 4.15 -8.29 13.86
CA ILE A 93 3.50 -8.09 15.15
C ILE A 93 4.46 -8.40 16.31
N GLU A 94 5.18 -9.52 16.24
CA GLU A 94 6.19 -9.88 17.25
C GLU A 94 7.27 -8.82 17.37
N ALA A 95 7.74 -8.28 16.24
CA ALA A 95 8.72 -7.19 16.23
C ALA A 95 8.18 -5.91 16.87
N TYR A 96 6.92 -5.56 16.63
CA TYR A 96 6.28 -4.41 17.28
C TYR A 96 6.11 -4.61 18.78
N ILE A 97 5.71 -5.80 19.22
CA ILE A 97 5.59 -6.12 20.64
C ILE A 97 6.96 -6.03 21.33
N ALA A 98 8.00 -6.60 20.73
CA ALA A 98 9.36 -6.52 21.25
C ALA A 98 9.91 -5.08 21.23
N GLY A 99 9.54 -4.28 20.25
CA GLY A 99 9.97 -2.88 20.08
C GLY A 99 9.34 -1.91 21.08
N THR A 100 8.27 -2.29 21.78
CA THR A 100 7.62 -1.42 22.79
C THR A 100 8.57 -1.07 23.92
N ASP A 101 9.41 -2.00 24.34
CA ASP A 101 10.40 -1.80 25.40
C ASP A 101 11.53 -0.85 24.98
N ALA A 102 11.81 -0.75 23.69
CA ALA A 102 12.83 0.13 23.12
C ALA A 102 12.29 1.52 22.74
N GLY A 103 10.99 1.77 22.86
CA GLY A 103 10.36 3.05 22.50
C GLY A 103 10.36 3.35 21.00
N VAL A 104 10.60 2.36 20.14
CA VAL A 104 10.72 2.51 18.69
C VAL A 104 9.47 1.94 18.01
N ALA A 105 8.46 2.79 17.85
CA ALA A 105 7.28 2.49 17.03
C ALA A 105 7.45 3.16 15.66
N VAL A 106 7.89 2.42 14.67
CA VAL A 106 8.16 2.95 13.33
C VAL A 106 7.33 2.21 12.29
N ASP A 107 6.80 2.96 11.34
CA ASP A 107 6.18 2.39 10.15
C ASP A 107 7.16 1.47 9.43
N ASN A 108 6.65 0.37 8.92
CA ASN A 108 7.45 -0.64 8.25
C ASN A 108 6.92 -0.92 6.85
N LEU A 109 7.82 -1.15 5.91
CA LEU A 109 7.51 -1.55 4.55
C LEU A 109 8.25 -2.83 4.22
N GLN A 110 7.51 -3.86 3.80
CA GLN A 110 8.04 -5.17 3.43
C GLN A 110 7.61 -5.54 2.02
N LYS A 111 8.50 -6.20 1.28
CA LYS A 111 8.11 -6.92 0.07
C LYS A 111 7.40 -8.21 0.47
N ILE A 112 6.25 -8.47 -0.13
CA ILE A 112 5.49 -9.73 0.02
C ILE A 112 5.28 -10.36 -1.34
N GLY A 113 6.09 -11.39 -1.65
CA GLY A 113 6.12 -11.95 -2.98
C GLY A 113 6.83 -11.03 -3.99
N GLU A 114 6.63 -11.31 -5.27
CA GLU A 114 7.34 -10.59 -6.34
C GLU A 114 6.75 -9.23 -6.68
N ASP A 115 5.42 -9.10 -6.57
CA ASP A 115 4.66 -7.96 -7.10
C ASP A 115 3.92 -7.14 -6.07
N SER A 116 4.07 -7.45 -4.79
CA SER A 116 3.32 -6.80 -3.71
C SER A 116 4.21 -6.25 -2.61
N LEU A 117 3.72 -5.19 -2.01
CA LEU A 117 4.32 -4.52 -0.85
C LEU A 117 3.30 -4.45 0.28
N LEU A 118 3.77 -4.60 1.49
CA LEU A 118 2.99 -4.44 2.72
C LEU A 118 3.57 -3.31 3.55
N PHE A 119 2.81 -2.25 3.71
CA PHE A 119 3.07 -1.20 4.68
C PHE A 119 2.32 -1.52 5.97
N THR A 120 2.96 -1.31 7.12
CA THR A 120 2.33 -1.47 8.43
C THR A 120 2.60 -0.26 9.31
N HIS A 121 1.54 0.17 9.99
CA HIS A 121 1.56 1.26 10.97
C HIS A 121 1.09 0.73 12.32
N PRO A 122 1.99 0.63 13.33
CA PRO A 122 1.62 0.11 14.64
C PRO A 122 0.82 1.12 15.46
N VAL A 123 -0.14 0.64 16.22
CA VAL A 123 -0.94 1.43 17.16
C VAL A 123 -0.70 0.92 18.57
N PHE A 124 -0.35 1.83 19.47
CA PHE A 124 -0.03 1.55 20.87
C PHE A 124 -0.98 2.29 21.81
N ASN A 125 -1.25 1.69 22.94
CA ASN A 125 -1.84 2.36 24.10
C ASN A 125 -0.75 2.77 25.07
N VAL A 126 -0.85 3.99 25.59
CA VAL A 126 0.01 4.47 26.68
C VAL A 126 -0.62 4.07 28.01
N GLN A 127 0.10 3.31 28.82
CA GLN A 127 -0.31 2.89 30.15
C GLN A 127 -0.13 4.03 31.16
N THR A 128 -0.72 3.87 32.35
CA THR A 128 -0.62 4.85 33.44
C THR A 128 0.80 5.09 33.94
N ASP A 129 1.69 4.11 33.78
CA ASP A 129 3.12 4.20 34.14
C ASP A 129 3.99 4.80 33.01
N GLY A 130 3.38 5.24 31.91
CA GLY A 130 4.06 5.79 30.73
C GLY A 130 4.59 4.74 29.74
N SER A 131 4.47 3.44 30.04
CA SER A 131 4.83 2.38 29.10
C SER A 131 3.84 2.31 27.94
N GLN A 132 4.30 1.79 26.79
CA GLN A 132 3.48 1.57 25.62
C GLN A 132 3.15 0.10 25.46
N GLN A 133 1.91 -0.20 25.15
CA GLN A 133 1.45 -1.56 24.85
C GLN A 133 0.94 -1.61 23.40
N PHE A 134 1.47 -2.54 22.62
CA PHE A 134 0.99 -2.80 21.27
C PHE A 134 -0.45 -3.29 21.30
N VAL A 135 -1.30 -2.70 20.46
CA VAL A 135 -2.71 -3.09 20.35
C VAL A 135 -2.97 -3.80 19.02
N TYR A 136 -2.68 -3.13 17.92
CA TYR A 136 -2.79 -3.66 16.56
C TYR A 136 -1.89 -2.85 15.61
N ALA A 137 -1.73 -3.34 14.41
CA ALA A 137 -1.16 -2.56 13.32
C ALA A 137 -2.17 -2.41 12.19
N ILE A 138 -2.11 -1.29 11.49
CA ILE A 138 -2.84 -1.09 10.25
C ILE A 138 -1.95 -1.57 9.10
N GLY A 139 -2.44 -2.51 8.32
CA GLY A 139 -1.77 -3.02 7.14
C GLY A 139 -2.35 -2.43 5.87
N ILE A 140 -1.48 -1.97 4.97
CA ILE A 140 -1.84 -1.53 3.62
C ILE A 140 -1.07 -2.40 2.65
N ARG A 141 -1.80 -3.28 1.95
CA ARG A 141 -1.24 -4.11 0.88
C ARG A 141 -1.47 -3.43 -0.46
N MET A 142 -0.39 -3.25 -1.20
CA MET A 142 -0.41 -2.59 -2.50
C MET A 142 0.44 -3.37 -3.50
N SER A 143 0.06 -3.32 -4.78
CA SER A 143 0.90 -3.87 -5.84
C SER A 143 2.00 -2.88 -6.22
N LYS A 144 3.13 -3.38 -6.72
CA LYS A 144 4.17 -2.53 -7.32
C LYS A 144 3.61 -1.64 -8.42
N ARG A 145 2.69 -2.16 -9.21
CA ARG A 145 2.00 -1.41 -10.25
C ARG A 145 1.23 -0.20 -9.70
N THR A 146 0.45 -0.39 -8.64
CA THR A 146 -0.27 0.71 -7.98
C THR A 146 0.68 1.80 -7.52
N VAL A 147 1.80 1.42 -6.92
CA VAL A 147 2.83 2.35 -6.46
C VAL A 147 3.44 3.12 -7.62
N VAL A 148 3.85 2.43 -8.68
CA VAL A 148 4.45 3.07 -9.87
C VAL A 148 3.48 4.05 -10.54
N LEU A 149 2.21 3.69 -10.64
CA LEU A 149 1.18 4.58 -11.19
C LEU A 149 0.90 5.82 -10.32
N SER A 150 1.22 5.76 -9.04
CA SER A 150 1.11 6.89 -8.12
C SER A 150 2.29 7.87 -8.20
N MET A 151 3.39 7.44 -8.81
CA MET A 151 4.57 8.29 -8.95
C MET A 151 4.30 9.44 -9.92
N PRO A 152 4.90 10.64 -9.68
CA PRO A 152 4.83 11.72 -10.65
C PRO A 152 5.38 11.28 -12.00
N GLN A 153 4.63 11.52 -13.06
CA GLN A 153 5.13 11.29 -14.42
C GLN A 153 6.13 12.38 -14.79
N PRO A 154 7.21 12.03 -15.50
CA PRO A 154 8.20 12.99 -15.95
C PRO A 154 7.64 14.00 -16.95
#